data_19a3be3ff5e550176536b7ffed82be4d
#
_entry.id   19a3be3ff5e550176536b7ffed82be4d
#
_cell.length_a   1.000
_cell.length_b   1.000
_cell.length_c   1.000
_cell.angle_alpha   90.00
_cell.angle_beta   90.00
_cell.angle_gamma   90.00
#
_symmetry.space_group_name_H-M   'P 1'
#
loop_
_entity.id
_entity.type
_entity.pdbx_description
1 polymer ?
#
loop_
_entity_poly.entity_id
_entity_poly.type
_entity_poly.pdbx_seq_one_letter_code
_entity_poly.pdbx_strand_id
1 'polypeptide(L)'
;MGMYTDFALKFSVSKGDLEVLEILRYMTDSRVPLKRKTPDHPLFSSSRWDIMARSGRSFIDEVDYLDTVDVMLIGEFKNYGGEIRLFLDWIKPHLAWDLIGYSHYEGDLETVPYFIEGPL
;
A
#
# COMPACT_ATOMS: atom_id res chain seq x y z
N MET A 1 18.17 -9.88 15.87
CA MET A 1 18.14 -9.62 14.43
C MET A 1 16.74 -9.67 13.89
N GLY A 2 16.33 -8.61 13.21
CA GLY A 2 15.04 -8.60 12.57
C GLY A 2 15.11 -9.22 11.19
N MET A 3 14.05 -9.91 10.81
CA MET A 3 13.90 -10.49 9.49
C MET A 3 13.00 -9.60 8.65
N TYR A 4 13.26 -9.53 7.36
CA TYR A 4 12.47 -8.71 6.45
C TYR A 4 11.30 -9.48 5.87
N THR A 5 10.24 -8.74 5.59
CA THR A 5 9.10 -9.23 4.82
C THR A 5 9.06 -8.45 3.51
N ASP A 6 9.09 -9.15 2.38
CA ASP A 6 8.86 -8.52 1.08
C ASP A 6 7.41 -8.73 0.67
N PHE A 7 6.89 -7.77 -0.07
CA PHE A 7 5.51 -7.81 -0.52
C PHE A 7 5.33 -7.08 -1.83
N ALA A 8 4.25 -7.42 -2.51
CA ALA A 8 3.77 -6.67 -3.66
C ALA A 8 2.24 -6.66 -3.61
N LEU A 9 1.65 -5.49 -3.80
CA LEU A 9 0.20 -5.31 -3.82
C LEU A 9 -0.17 -4.52 -5.07
N LYS A 10 -1.12 -5.05 -5.84
CA LYS A 10 -1.62 -4.41 -7.05
C LYS A 10 -3.10 -4.09 -6.87
N PHE A 11 -3.47 -2.84 -7.08
CA PHE A 11 -4.84 -2.38 -6.90
C PHE A 11 -5.06 -1.08 -7.65
N SER A 12 -6.32 -0.64 -7.68
CA SER A 12 -6.69 0.65 -8.27
C SER A 12 -7.59 1.41 -7.31
N VAL A 13 -7.47 2.73 -7.34
CA VAL A 13 -8.32 3.63 -6.55
C VAL A 13 -8.93 4.67 -7.47
N SER A 14 -9.99 5.33 -7.03
CA SER A 14 -10.62 6.40 -7.80
C SER A 14 -9.67 7.59 -7.96
N LYS A 15 -9.63 8.17 -9.14
CA LYS A 15 -8.86 9.39 -9.41
C LYS A 15 -9.33 10.57 -8.55
N GLY A 16 -10.61 10.57 -8.16
CA GLY A 16 -11.17 11.60 -7.30
C GLY A 16 -10.88 11.45 -5.82
N ASP A 17 -10.30 10.34 -5.41
CA ASP A 17 -9.97 10.08 -4.00
C ASP A 17 -8.62 10.72 -3.66
N LEU A 18 -8.62 12.06 -3.57
CA LEU A 18 -7.41 12.85 -3.45
C LEU A 18 -6.63 12.59 -2.17
N GLU A 19 -7.35 12.32 -1.06
CA GLU A 19 -6.69 12.02 0.22
C GLU A 19 -5.89 10.72 0.13
N VAL A 20 -6.51 9.68 -0.39
CA VAL A 20 -5.85 8.37 -0.53
C VAL A 20 -4.66 8.47 -1.47
N LEU A 21 -4.82 9.17 -2.60
CA LEU A 21 -3.73 9.35 -3.57
C LEU A 21 -2.56 10.12 -2.98
N GLU A 22 -2.81 11.16 -2.19
CA GLU A 22 -1.74 11.91 -1.53
C GLU A 22 -0.94 11.02 -0.58
N ILE A 23 -1.64 10.20 0.21
CA ILE A 23 -1.01 9.27 1.14
C ILE A 23 -0.18 8.23 0.39
N LEU A 24 -0.73 7.65 -0.68
CA LEU A 24 -0.01 6.65 -1.48
C LEU A 24 1.23 7.24 -2.13
N ARG A 25 1.16 8.46 -2.66
CA ARG A 25 2.32 9.14 -3.24
C ARG A 25 3.41 9.37 -2.19
N TYR A 26 3.01 9.79 -1.00
CA TYR A 26 3.95 9.98 0.10
C TYR A 26 4.59 8.64 0.51
N MET A 27 3.82 7.56 0.54
CA MET A 27 4.34 6.23 0.90
C MET A 27 5.34 5.68 -0.11
N THR A 28 5.23 6.10 -1.36
CA THR A 28 6.07 5.57 -2.45
C THR A 28 7.25 6.46 -2.81
N ASP A 29 7.21 7.74 -2.45
CA ASP A 29 8.24 8.71 -2.81
C ASP A 29 8.48 9.68 -1.64
N SER A 30 9.67 9.59 -1.04
CA SER A 30 10.05 10.44 0.09
C SER A 30 10.14 11.94 -0.23
N ARG A 31 10.18 12.29 -1.52
CA ARG A 31 10.24 13.69 -1.96
C ARG A 31 8.86 14.34 -2.00
N VAL A 32 7.81 13.53 -1.99
CA VAL A 32 6.44 14.04 -2.00
C VAL A 32 6.02 14.36 -0.56
N PRO A 33 5.63 15.61 -0.24
CA PRO A 33 5.23 15.95 1.12
C PRO A 33 3.82 15.45 1.42
N LEU A 34 3.59 15.08 2.67
CA LEU A 34 2.24 14.81 3.17
C LEU A 34 1.76 16.06 3.89
N LYS A 35 0.87 16.81 3.26
CA LYS A 35 0.40 18.10 3.77
C LYS A 35 -0.84 17.99 4.66
N ARG A 36 -1.62 16.95 4.49
CA ARG A 36 -2.84 16.76 5.27
C ARG A 36 -2.60 15.82 6.44
N LYS A 37 -3.45 15.94 7.46
CA LYS A 37 -3.43 15.06 8.60
C LYS A 37 -3.80 13.63 8.15
N THR A 38 -3.12 12.63 8.71
CA THR A 38 -3.44 11.24 8.43
C THR A 38 -4.82 10.86 8.98
N PRO A 39 -5.51 9.93 8.32
CA PRO A 39 -6.81 9.44 8.82
C PRO A 39 -6.69 8.78 10.19
N ASP A 40 -7.82 8.69 10.89
CA ASP A 40 -7.88 7.98 12.16
C ASP A 40 -8.01 6.48 11.87
N HIS A 41 -6.87 5.83 11.70
CA HIS A 41 -6.77 4.40 11.42
C HIS A 41 -5.48 3.86 12.04
N PRO A 42 -5.49 2.62 12.58
CA PRO A 42 -4.30 2.05 13.23
C PRO A 42 -3.05 1.99 12.34
N LEU A 43 -3.19 1.92 11.02
CA LEU A 43 -2.05 1.93 10.11
C LEU A 43 -1.14 3.14 10.39
N PHE A 44 -1.74 4.32 10.56
CA PHE A 44 -0.99 5.58 10.68
C PHE A 44 -0.40 5.80 12.07
N SER A 45 -0.73 4.92 13.02
CA SER A 45 -0.09 4.87 14.34
C SER A 45 1.04 3.84 14.39
N SER A 46 1.22 3.04 13.35
CA SER A 46 2.29 2.07 13.28
C SER A 46 3.62 2.76 12.92
N SER A 47 4.73 2.11 13.26
CA SER A 47 6.03 2.77 13.15
C SER A 47 6.64 2.80 11.75
N ARG A 48 6.17 1.94 10.83
CA ARG A 48 6.81 1.76 9.52
C ARG A 48 5.87 1.93 8.33
N TRP A 49 4.67 2.43 8.55
CA TRP A 49 3.71 2.57 7.45
C TRP A 49 4.24 3.49 6.33
N ASP A 50 4.98 4.52 6.69
CA ASP A 50 5.45 5.54 5.75
C ASP A 50 6.68 5.11 4.96
N ILE A 51 7.34 4.02 5.35
CA ILE A 51 8.54 3.54 4.65
C ILE A 51 8.33 2.18 3.97
N MET A 52 7.23 1.49 4.26
CA MET A 52 7.06 0.11 3.81
C MET A 52 7.10 -0.06 2.28
N ALA A 53 6.68 0.95 1.52
CA ALA A 53 6.62 0.90 0.06
C ALA A 53 7.65 1.80 -0.65
N ARG A 54 8.65 2.32 0.07
CA ARG A 54 9.70 3.19 -0.49
C ARG A 54 10.88 2.39 -1.03
N SER A 55 10.59 1.43 -1.88
CA SER A 55 11.62 0.56 -2.46
C SER A 55 12.25 1.11 -3.73
N GLY A 56 11.67 2.17 -4.31
CA GLY A 56 12.04 2.64 -5.64
C GLY A 56 11.39 1.81 -6.74
N ARG A 57 10.66 0.74 -6.40
CA ARG A 57 10.00 -0.14 -7.37
C ARG A 57 8.48 0.01 -7.36
N SER A 58 7.92 0.67 -6.34
CA SER A 58 6.51 1.03 -6.32
C SER A 58 6.21 2.07 -7.38
N PHE A 59 5.02 2.02 -7.96
CA PHE A 59 4.62 3.05 -8.93
C PHE A 59 3.12 3.29 -8.88
N ILE A 60 2.75 4.49 -9.31
CA ILE A 60 1.37 4.93 -9.44
C ILE A 60 1.19 5.39 -10.88
N ASP A 61 0.29 4.73 -11.60
CA ASP A 61 0.06 4.99 -13.02
C ASP A 61 -1.28 5.70 -13.20
N GLU A 62 -1.21 6.99 -13.55
CA GLU A 62 -2.37 7.85 -13.76
C GLU A 62 -2.48 8.18 -15.25
N VAL A 63 -3.57 7.73 -15.86
CA VAL A 63 -3.84 7.95 -17.27
C VAL A 63 -4.99 8.95 -17.39
N ASP A 64 -4.80 10.00 -18.20
CA ASP A 64 -5.72 11.15 -18.25
C ASP A 64 -7.17 10.79 -18.55
N TYR A 65 -7.40 9.79 -19.40
CA TYR A 65 -8.74 9.42 -19.81
C TYR A 65 -9.40 8.34 -18.96
N LEU A 66 -8.74 7.87 -17.91
CA LEU A 66 -9.29 6.88 -17.00
C LEU A 66 -9.75 7.55 -15.70
N ASP A 67 -10.80 7.01 -15.10
CA ASP A 67 -11.34 7.49 -13.83
C ASP A 67 -10.65 6.86 -12.63
N THR A 68 -9.76 5.90 -12.88
CA THR A 68 -9.03 5.18 -11.84
C THR A 68 -7.53 5.35 -12.00
N VAL A 69 -6.82 5.15 -10.90
CA VAL A 69 -5.37 5.19 -10.85
C VAL A 69 -4.89 3.80 -10.45
N ASP A 70 -4.00 3.23 -11.23
CA ASP A 70 -3.41 1.93 -10.93
C ASP A 70 -2.20 2.10 -10.02
N VAL A 71 -2.11 1.25 -9.00
CA VAL A 71 -1.05 1.32 -8.00
C VAL A 71 -0.40 -0.05 -7.85
N MET A 72 0.93 -0.04 -7.81
CA MET A 72 1.72 -1.21 -7.46
C MET A 72 2.62 -0.81 -6.29
N LEU A 73 2.36 -1.37 -5.12
CA LEU A 73 3.23 -1.19 -3.97
C LEU A 73 4.16 -2.38 -3.85
N ILE A 74 5.45 -2.12 -3.83
CA ILE A 74 6.49 -3.14 -3.69
C ILE A 74 7.42 -2.68 -2.58
N GLY A 75 7.66 -3.56 -1.63
CA GLY A 75 8.53 -3.21 -0.52
C GLY A 75 9.18 -4.41 0.13
N GLU A 76 10.17 -4.11 0.94
CA GLU A 76 10.85 -5.05 1.80
C GLU A 76 11.15 -4.32 3.09
N PHE A 77 10.57 -4.77 4.19
CA PHE A 77 10.71 -4.06 5.47
C PHE A 77 10.47 -5.00 6.64
N LYS A 78 10.76 -4.51 7.84
CA LYS A 78 10.51 -5.27 9.06
C LYS A 78 9.07 -5.07 9.50
N ASN A 79 8.21 -6.04 9.18
CA ASN A 79 6.76 -5.97 9.38
C ASN A 79 6.36 -6.30 10.83
N TYR A 80 7.03 -5.69 11.82
CA TYR A 80 6.80 -5.99 13.23
C TYR A 80 5.45 -5.52 13.75
N GLY A 81 4.93 -4.43 13.20
CA GLY A 81 3.64 -3.88 13.60
C GLY A 81 2.46 -4.40 12.82
N GLY A 82 2.67 -5.35 11.91
CA GLY A 82 1.59 -5.85 11.07
C GLY A 82 1.13 -4.84 10.03
N GLU A 83 2.03 -3.98 9.56
CA GLU A 83 1.68 -2.88 8.67
C GLU A 83 0.99 -3.32 7.38
N ILE A 84 1.36 -4.49 6.83
CA ILE A 84 0.72 -4.98 5.60
C ILE A 84 -0.77 -5.22 5.85
N ARG A 85 -1.12 -5.89 6.94
CA ARG A 85 -2.52 -6.17 7.28
C ARG A 85 -3.28 -4.89 7.59
N LEU A 86 -2.65 -3.97 8.29
CA LEU A 86 -3.25 -2.66 8.58
C LEU A 86 -3.47 -1.87 7.29
N PHE A 87 -2.54 -1.93 6.35
CA PHE A 87 -2.70 -1.30 5.05
C PHE A 87 -3.89 -1.89 4.29
N LEU A 88 -4.00 -3.21 4.24
CA LEU A 88 -5.10 -3.88 3.56
C LEU A 88 -6.45 -3.48 4.15
N ASP A 89 -6.52 -3.37 5.47
CA ASP A 89 -7.73 -2.94 6.14
C ASP A 89 -8.09 -1.49 5.80
N TRP A 90 -7.09 -0.61 5.77
CA TRP A 90 -7.30 0.79 5.44
C TRP A 90 -7.72 1.00 3.99
N ILE A 91 -7.07 0.32 3.03
CA ILE A 91 -7.31 0.56 1.61
C ILE A 91 -8.60 -0.08 1.11
N LYS A 92 -9.08 -1.12 1.77
CA LYS A 92 -10.23 -1.89 1.30
C LYS A 92 -11.43 -1.05 0.89
N PRO A 93 -11.93 -0.08 1.70
CA PRO A 93 -13.08 0.73 1.30
C PRO A 93 -12.79 1.71 0.16
N HIS A 94 -11.53 1.89 -0.21
CA HIS A 94 -11.11 2.82 -1.26
C HIS A 94 -10.80 2.13 -2.59
N LEU A 95 -10.91 0.80 -2.65
CA LEU A 95 -10.60 0.05 -3.87
C LEU A 95 -11.65 0.32 -4.95
N ALA A 96 -11.18 0.57 -6.18
CA ALA A 96 -12.03 0.67 -7.36
C ALA A 96 -12.24 -0.70 -8.00
N TRP A 97 -11.23 -1.58 -7.91
CA TRP A 97 -11.24 -2.94 -8.44
C TRP A 97 -10.63 -3.89 -7.41
N ASP A 98 -10.53 -5.17 -7.75
CA ASP A 98 -9.93 -6.17 -6.88
C ASP A 98 -8.47 -5.84 -6.58
N LEU A 99 -8.06 -6.12 -5.34
CA LEU A 99 -6.65 -6.07 -4.95
C LEU A 99 -6.09 -7.48 -4.96
N ILE A 100 -4.91 -7.64 -5.58
CA ILE A 100 -4.16 -8.88 -5.52
C ILE A 100 -2.75 -8.60 -5.02
N GLY A 101 -2.14 -9.58 -4.40
CA GLY A 101 -0.77 -9.43 -3.94
C GLY A 101 -0.30 -10.61 -3.12
N TYR A 102 0.86 -10.42 -2.54
CA TYR A 102 1.48 -11.42 -1.68
C TYR A 102 2.43 -10.76 -0.69
N SER A 103 2.76 -11.50 0.36
CA SER A 103 3.91 -11.19 1.20
C SER A 103 4.69 -12.46 1.47
N HIS A 104 5.99 -12.28 1.72
CA HIS A 104 6.89 -13.38 2.04
C HIS A 104 7.81 -12.97 3.17
N TYR A 105 7.72 -13.66 4.30
CA TYR A 105 8.60 -13.44 5.42
C TYR A 105 9.91 -14.20 5.18
N GLU A 106 11.02 -13.52 5.34
CA GLU A 106 12.34 -14.10 5.21
C GLU A 106 12.48 -15.29 6.16
N GLY A 107 12.79 -16.45 5.65
CA GLY A 107 12.83 -17.67 6.44
C GLY A 107 11.63 -18.58 6.28
N ASP A 108 10.50 -18.07 5.77
CA ASP A 108 9.36 -18.92 5.46
C ASP A 108 9.55 -19.61 4.11
N LEU A 109 9.00 -20.80 3.99
CA LEU A 109 9.05 -21.55 2.73
C LEU A 109 7.95 -21.13 1.77
N GLU A 110 6.87 -20.53 2.27
CA GLU A 110 5.70 -20.19 1.49
C GLU A 110 5.39 -18.71 1.54
N THR A 111 4.75 -18.21 0.47
CA THR A 111 4.22 -16.87 0.43
C THR A 111 2.80 -16.85 0.97
N VAL A 112 2.38 -15.69 1.49
CA VAL A 112 1.00 -15.44 1.89
C VAL A 112 0.33 -14.67 0.77
N PRO A 113 -0.67 -15.26 0.07
CA PRO A 113 -1.39 -14.53 -0.96
C PRO A 113 -2.46 -13.63 -0.35
N TYR A 114 -2.73 -12.52 -1.03
CA TYR A 114 -3.80 -11.60 -0.65
C TYR A 114 -4.74 -11.40 -1.82
N PHE A 115 -6.02 -11.43 -1.53
CA PHE A 115 -7.07 -11.10 -2.47
C PHE A 115 -8.17 -10.36 -1.72
N ILE A 116 -8.51 -9.16 -2.19
CA ILE A 116 -9.63 -8.39 -1.67
C ILE A 116 -10.51 -8.04 -2.84
N GLU A 117 -11.76 -8.51 -2.79
CA GLU A 117 -12.74 -8.22 -3.81
C GLU A 117 -13.11 -6.74 -3.76
N GLY A 118 -13.07 -6.09 -4.93
CA GLY A 118 -13.48 -4.71 -5.07
C GLY A 118 -14.99 -4.57 -5.12
N PRO A 119 -15.49 -3.36 -5.34
CA PRO A 119 -16.94 -3.14 -5.40
C PRO A 119 -17.54 -3.85 -6.60
N LEU A 120 -18.75 -4.32 -6.43
CA LEU A 120 -19.51 -4.99 -7.49
C LEU A 120 -20.23 -3.97 -8.38
#